data_18c1fcfff9c066171d7250f3eaa66a4c
#
_entry.id   18c1fcfff9c066171d7250f3eaa66a4c
#
_cell.length_a   1.000
_cell.length_b   1.000
_cell.length_c   1.000
_cell.angle_alpha   90.00
_cell.angle_beta   90.00
_cell.angle_gamma   90.00
#
_symmetry.space_group_name_H-M   'P 1'
#
loop_
_entity.id
_entity.type
_entity.pdbx_description
1 polymer ?
#
loop_
_entity_poly.entity_id
_entity_poly.type
_entity_poly.pdbx_seq_one_letter_code
_entity_poly.pdbx_strand_id
1 'polypeptide(L)'
;MEYLAVSTDNRLISPSISPAFITPPHPAAPVGKAKLLNEHSRHEIDHWVTKFPPGRHRSACITALRAAQHQNDGHLTQDLLEAVAEYLNLPPIQVYEVAAFYSMFELHPCGRHHVSVCTNISCMLNGSDKIVEYVEKKLGIKTGESTPDGRIFLKREEECLAACTGAPMMMVDEVFHEWLTSEKIDKVLDELK
;
A
#
# COMPACT_ATOMS: atom_id res chain seq x y z
N MET A 1 -10.77 43.85 27.49
CA MET A 1 -10.54 42.86 26.40
C MET A 1 -9.32 43.31 25.65
N GLU A 2 -8.15 42.85 26.08
CA GLU A 2 -6.90 43.12 25.38
C GLU A 2 -6.67 42.03 24.33
N TYR A 3 -6.67 42.46 23.08
CA TYR A 3 -6.25 41.58 21.95
C TYR A 3 -4.73 41.43 22.01
N LEU A 4 -4.27 40.21 22.23
CA LEU A 4 -2.88 39.84 22.09
C LEU A 4 -2.41 40.10 20.66
N ALA A 5 -1.46 41.02 20.52
CA ALA A 5 -0.80 41.31 19.25
C ALA A 5 -0.02 40.07 18.79
N VAL A 6 -0.41 39.52 17.64
CA VAL A 6 0.34 38.46 16.97
C VAL A 6 1.63 39.09 16.41
N SER A 7 2.76 38.64 16.90
CA SER A 7 4.08 38.99 16.38
C SER A 7 4.18 38.61 14.91
N THR A 8 4.48 39.58 14.04
CA THR A 8 4.68 39.39 12.59
C THR A 8 6.09 38.92 12.23
N ASP A 9 6.77 38.23 13.11
CA ASP A 9 8.08 37.65 12.81
C ASP A 9 7.91 36.31 12.10
N ASN A 10 7.66 36.38 10.78
CA ASN A 10 7.47 35.24 9.88
C ASN A 10 8.82 34.60 9.49
N ARG A 11 9.72 34.46 10.45
CA ARG A 11 10.85 33.56 10.31
C ARG A 11 10.34 32.15 10.50
N LEU A 12 10.00 31.51 9.38
CA LEU A 12 9.90 30.06 9.31
C LEU A 12 11.19 29.50 9.90
N ILE A 13 11.12 29.07 11.16
CA ILE A 13 12.16 28.25 11.77
C ILE A 13 12.17 26.99 10.92
N SER A 14 13.04 26.98 9.91
CA SER A 14 13.39 25.76 9.23
C SER A 14 13.94 24.83 10.32
N PRO A 15 13.25 23.76 10.71
CA PRO A 15 13.80 22.87 11.71
C PRO A 15 15.16 22.42 11.17
N SER A 16 16.22 22.68 11.92
CA SER A 16 17.54 22.17 11.61
C SER A 16 17.41 20.65 11.60
N ILE A 17 17.33 20.07 10.40
CA ILE A 17 17.18 18.64 10.21
C ILE A 17 18.45 18.02 10.75
N SER A 18 18.33 17.26 11.83
CA SER A 18 19.43 16.52 12.39
C SER A 18 20.14 15.74 11.27
N PRO A 19 21.48 15.75 11.20
CA PRO A 19 22.24 14.99 10.20
C PRO A 19 21.87 13.51 10.15
N ALA A 20 21.34 12.95 11.24
CA ALA A 20 20.86 11.58 11.33
C ALA A 20 19.67 11.24 10.40
N PHE A 21 18.99 12.25 9.83
CA PHE A 21 17.88 12.04 8.88
C PHE A 21 18.27 12.24 7.41
N ILE A 22 19.53 12.57 7.14
CA ILE A 22 20.02 12.66 5.76
C ILE A 22 20.44 11.27 5.33
N THR A 23 19.61 10.61 4.53
CA THR A 23 19.98 9.34 3.91
C THR A 23 21.11 9.59 2.90
N PRO A 24 22.11 8.70 2.82
CA PRO A 24 23.18 8.82 1.82
C PRO A 24 22.60 8.76 0.40
N PRO A 25 23.34 9.24 -0.62
CA PRO A 25 22.85 9.25 -2.00
C PRO A 25 22.48 7.84 -2.47
N HIS A 26 21.40 7.75 -3.25
CA HIS A 26 20.94 6.53 -3.87
C HIS A 26 22.04 5.93 -4.76
N PRO A 27 22.33 4.62 -4.70
CA PRO A 27 23.37 4.00 -5.49
C PRO A 27 23.05 4.06 -6.99
N ALA A 28 24.04 4.38 -7.82
CA ALA A 28 23.89 4.45 -9.27
C ALA A 28 23.66 3.09 -9.95
N ALA A 29 24.03 1.98 -9.28
CA ALA A 29 23.86 0.62 -9.79
C ALA A 29 23.47 -0.32 -8.64
N PRO A 30 22.57 -1.30 -8.90
CA PRO A 30 22.14 -2.24 -7.88
C PRO A 30 23.27 -3.18 -7.47
N VAL A 31 23.49 -3.32 -6.18
CA VAL A 31 24.45 -4.24 -5.57
C VAL A 31 23.70 -5.24 -4.68
N GLY A 32 24.31 -6.33 -4.29
CA GLY A 32 23.75 -7.29 -3.35
C GLY A 32 22.33 -7.76 -3.72
N LYS A 33 21.43 -7.73 -2.76
CA LYS A 33 20.01 -8.11 -2.91
C LYS A 33 19.22 -7.12 -3.76
N ALA A 34 19.63 -5.86 -3.90
CA ALA A 34 19.00 -4.89 -4.79
C ALA A 34 18.88 -5.38 -6.25
N LYS A 35 19.70 -6.37 -6.65
CA LYS A 35 19.61 -7.05 -7.96
C LYS A 35 18.34 -7.88 -8.12
N LEU A 36 17.66 -8.24 -7.04
CA LEU A 36 16.38 -8.97 -7.09
C LEU A 36 15.24 -8.10 -7.64
N LEU A 37 15.37 -6.78 -7.53
CA LEU A 37 14.43 -5.85 -8.17
C LEU A 37 14.67 -5.88 -9.69
N ASN A 38 13.60 -6.15 -10.44
CA ASN A 38 13.66 -6.14 -11.90
C ASN A 38 13.86 -4.71 -12.46
N GLU A 39 14.12 -4.58 -13.73
CA GLU A 39 14.40 -3.30 -14.37
C GLU A 39 13.20 -2.34 -14.31
N HIS A 40 12.00 -2.87 -14.50
CA HIS A 40 10.76 -2.09 -14.40
C HIS A 40 10.57 -1.50 -13.01
N SER A 41 10.69 -2.33 -11.96
CA SER A 41 10.57 -1.87 -10.56
C SER A 41 11.63 -0.83 -10.22
N ARG A 42 12.87 -1.03 -10.64
CA ARG A 42 13.94 -0.03 -10.41
C ARG A 42 13.63 1.29 -11.09
N HIS A 43 13.17 1.26 -12.35
CA HIS A 43 12.81 2.49 -13.07
C HIS A 43 11.65 3.23 -12.39
N GLU A 44 10.66 2.50 -11.89
CA GLU A 44 9.56 3.09 -11.13
C GLU A 44 10.06 3.74 -9.83
N ILE A 45 10.90 3.03 -9.07
CA ILE A 45 11.50 3.56 -7.83
C ILE A 45 12.30 4.82 -8.11
N ASP A 46 13.17 4.80 -9.12
CA ASP A 46 13.99 5.96 -9.50
C ASP A 46 13.13 7.16 -9.87
N HIS A 47 12.07 6.93 -10.65
CA HIS A 47 11.11 7.97 -10.98
C HIS A 47 10.52 8.62 -9.72
N TRP A 48 10.12 7.82 -8.72
CA TRP A 48 9.57 8.35 -7.48
C TRP A 48 10.62 9.04 -6.61
N VAL A 49 11.84 8.53 -6.57
CA VAL A 49 12.95 9.19 -5.86
C VAL A 49 13.16 10.61 -6.36
N THR A 50 13.03 10.85 -7.69
CA THR A 50 13.19 12.21 -8.26
C THR A 50 12.12 13.21 -7.82
N LYS A 51 10.97 12.74 -7.26
CA LYS A 51 9.91 13.63 -6.75
C LYS A 51 10.25 14.25 -5.40
N PHE A 52 11.28 13.74 -4.72
CA PHE A 52 11.68 14.20 -3.39
C PHE A 52 13.00 14.98 -3.46
N PRO A 53 13.24 15.91 -2.54
CA PRO A 53 14.51 16.61 -2.47
C PRO A 53 15.71 15.66 -2.30
N PRO A 54 16.92 16.06 -2.77
CA PRO A 54 18.14 15.27 -2.58
C PRO A 54 18.32 14.83 -1.13
N GLY A 55 18.69 13.56 -0.91
CA GLY A 55 18.84 12.95 0.42
C GLY A 55 17.52 12.58 1.11
N ARG A 56 16.37 12.68 0.43
CA ARG A 56 15.05 12.31 0.96
C ARG A 56 14.46 11.07 0.31
N HIS A 57 15.25 10.21 -0.27
CA HIS A 57 14.79 9.00 -0.95
C HIS A 57 14.08 7.99 -0.04
N ARG A 58 14.22 8.08 1.30
CA ARG A 58 13.35 7.36 2.24
C ARG A 58 11.86 7.58 1.98
N SER A 59 11.48 8.76 1.49
CA SER A 59 10.08 9.09 1.16
C SER A 59 9.52 8.25 0.01
N ALA A 60 10.36 7.62 -0.81
CA ALA A 60 9.96 6.69 -1.86
C ALA A 60 9.76 5.24 -1.37
N CYS A 61 9.90 4.97 -0.05
CA CYS A 61 9.84 3.61 0.49
C CYS A 61 8.50 2.90 0.18
N ILE A 62 7.37 3.59 0.34
CA ILE A 62 6.04 3.02 0.06
C ILE A 62 5.92 2.62 -1.41
N THR A 63 6.31 3.48 -2.33
CA THR A 63 6.27 3.17 -3.77
C THR A 63 7.27 2.10 -4.17
N ALA A 64 8.43 2.06 -3.55
CA ALA A 64 9.41 1.00 -3.76
C ALA A 64 8.91 -0.37 -3.31
N LEU A 65 8.26 -0.44 -2.14
CA LEU A 65 7.61 -1.66 -1.65
C LEU A 65 6.47 -2.11 -2.58
N ARG A 66 5.67 -1.15 -3.08
CA ARG A 66 4.60 -1.45 -4.03
C ARG A 66 5.14 -2.03 -5.34
N ALA A 67 6.17 -1.43 -5.93
CA ALA A 67 6.82 -1.95 -7.12
C ALA A 67 7.41 -3.35 -6.90
N ALA A 68 8.02 -3.59 -5.73
CA ALA A 68 8.55 -4.90 -5.35
C ALA A 68 7.43 -5.94 -5.12
N GLN A 69 6.29 -5.54 -4.55
CA GLN A 69 5.13 -6.41 -4.37
C GLN A 69 4.51 -6.81 -5.71
N HIS A 70 4.34 -5.85 -6.65
CA HIS A 70 3.80 -6.11 -7.98
C HIS A 70 4.68 -7.07 -8.78
N GLN A 71 6.01 -6.98 -8.69
CA GLN A 71 6.90 -7.89 -9.41
C GLN A 71 6.87 -9.33 -8.85
N ASN A 72 6.33 -9.55 -7.66
CA ASN A 72 6.37 -10.83 -6.94
C ASN A 72 4.95 -11.32 -6.60
N ASP A 73 4.07 -11.30 -7.58
CA ASP A 73 2.72 -11.87 -7.48
C ASP A 73 1.94 -11.39 -6.23
N GLY A 74 2.03 -10.09 -5.94
CA GLY A 74 1.21 -9.43 -4.92
C GLY A 74 1.69 -9.56 -3.48
N HIS A 75 2.86 -10.13 -3.20
CA HIS A 75 3.40 -10.22 -1.85
C HIS A 75 4.89 -9.88 -1.74
N LEU A 76 5.33 -9.54 -0.53
CA LEU A 76 6.70 -9.17 -0.22
C LEU A 76 7.39 -10.28 0.57
N THR A 77 8.48 -10.79 0.02
CA THR A 77 9.38 -11.71 0.75
C THR A 77 10.40 -10.91 1.57
N GLN A 78 10.99 -11.56 2.58
CA GLN A 78 12.08 -10.95 3.36
C GLN A 78 13.23 -10.46 2.45
N ASP A 79 13.58 -11.23 1.43
CA ASP A 79 14.63 -10.87 0.48
C ASP A 79 14.28 -9.62 -0.34
N LEU A 80 13.01 -9.42 -0.69
CA LEU A 80 12.55 -8.22 -1.38
C LEU A 80 12.54 -6.99 -0.47
N LEU A 81 12.17 -7.15 0.81
CA LEU A 81 12.27 -6.06 1.79
C LEU A 81 13.72 -5.58 1.93
N GLU A 82 14.65 -6.52 2.04
CA GLU A 82 16.08 -6.21 2.10
C GLU A 82 16.60 -5.64 0.78
N ALA A 83 16.09 -6.11 -0.37
CA ALA A 83 16.41 -5.55 -1.68
C ALA A 83 15.99 -4.07 -1.81
N VAL A 84 14.79 -3.74 -1.35
CA VAL A 84 14.30 -2.35 -1.29
C VAL A 84 15.16 -1.52 -0.34
N ALA A 85 15.52 -2.07 0.83
CA ALA A 85 16.37 -1.39 1.80
C ALA A 85 17.75 -1.07 1.21
N GLU A 86 18.40 -2.04 0.58
CA GLU A 86 19.69 -1.83 -0.09
C GLU A 86 19.56 -0.82 -1.24
N TYR A 87 18.50 -0.94 -2.06
CA TYR A 87 18.29 -0.05 -3.19
C TYR A 87 18.09 1.40 -2.77
N LEU A 88 17.32 1.64 -1.72
CA LEU A 88 17.08 2.97 -1.16
C LEU A 88 18.17 3.38 -0.15
N ASN A 89 19.17 2.55 0.10
CA ASN A 89 20.22 2.79 1.10
C ASN A 89 19.63 3.13 2.48
N LEU A 90 18.68 2.30 2.93
CA LEU A 90 17.99 2.40 4.21
C LEU A 90 18.35 1.22 5.11
N PRO A 91 18.32 1.37 6.44
CA PRO A 91 18.35 0.22 7.33
C PRO A 91 17.15 -0.72 7.06
N PRO A 92 17.36 -2.05 6.95
CA PRO A 92 16.29 -3.01 6.65
C PRO A 92 15.08 -2.89 7.57
N ILE A 93 15.29 -2.60 8.85
CA ILE A 93 14.21 -2.44 9.83
C ILE A 93 13.24 -1.30 9.46
N GLN A 94 13.74 -0.20 8.88
CA GLN A 94 12.88 0.92 8.48
C GLN A 94 11.95 0.57 7.31
N VAL A 95 12.39 -0.32 6.43
CA VAL A 95 11.57 -0.82 5.32
C VAL A 95 10.55 -1.83 5.83
N TYR A 96 10.98 -2.73 6.74
CA TYR A 96 10.09 -3.68 7.39
C TYR A 96 8.98 -2.99 8.20
N GLU A 97 9.31 -1.94 8.98
CA GLU A 97 8.32 -1.14 9.72
C GLU A 97 7.22 -0.60 8.80
N VAL A 98 7.59 -0.08 7.62
CA VAL A 98 6.62 0.43 6.63
C VAL A 98 5.77 -0.71 6.07
N ALA A 99 6.40 -1.82 5.67
CA ALA A 99 5.69 -2.97 5.11
C ALA A 99 4.74 -3.63 6.12
N ALA A 100 5.10 -3.66 7.40
CA ALA A 100 4.26 -4.24 8.45
C ALA A 100 3.15 -3.30 8.93
N PHE A 101 3.33 -1.98 8.77
CA PHE A 101 2.37 -0.99 9.23
C PHE A 101 1.20 -0.80 8.25
N TYR A 102 1.48 -0.75 6.95
CA TYR A 102 0.45 -0.45 5.96
C TYR A 102 -0.27 -1.72 5.49
N SER A 103 -1.59 -1.74 5.61
CA SER A 103 -2.45 -2.87 5.26
C SER A 103 -2.41 -3.25 3.78
N MET A 104 -1.95 -2.35 2.90
CA MET A 104 -1.80 -2.64 1.47
C MET A 104 -0.66 -3.61 1.13
N PHE A 105 0.24 -3.87 2.08
CA PHE A 105 1.37 -4.79 1.87
C PHE A 105 1.07 -6.17 2.45
N GLU A 106 1.32 -7.19 1.63
CA GLU A 106 1.17 -8.59 2.01
C GLU A 106 2.55 -9.22 2.23
N LEU A 107 2.79 -9.73 3.44
CA LEU A 107 4.07 -10.35 3.82
C LEU A 107 4.08 -11.87 3.64
N HIS A 108 2.98 -12.42 3.16
CA HIS A 108 2.79 -13.85 2.91
C HIS A 108 2.22 -14.07 1.52
N PRO A 109 2.48 -15.22 0.90
CA PRO A 109 1.87 -15.57 -0.38
C PRO A 109 0.34 -15.49 -0.30
N CYS A 110 -0.27 -14.85 -1.26
CA CYS A 110 -1.70 -14.62 -1.36
C CYS A 110 -2.22 -14.94 -2.77
N GLY A 111 -3.54 -14.94 -2.93
CA GLY A 111 -4.16 -15.15 -4.23
C GLY A 111 -3.80 -14.05 -5.22
N ARG A 112 -3.88 -14.39 -6.50
CA ARG A 112 -3.47 -13.51 -7.63
C ARG A 112 -4.25 -12.20 -7.69
N HIS A 113 -5.56 -12.26 -7.40
CA HIS A 113 -6.43 -11.08 -7.37
C HIS A 113 -6.72 -10.69 -5.92
N HIS A 114 -6.42 -9.46 -5.56
CA HIS A 114 -6.67 -8.92 -4.23
C HIS A 114 -8.04 -8.25 -4.19
N VAL A 115 -8.97 -8.84 -3.46
CA VAL A 115 -10.32 -8.31 -3.25
C VAL A 115 -10.41 -7.73 -1.85
N SER A 116 -10.40 -6.40 -1.74
CA SER A 116 -10.46 -5.67 -0.46
C SER A 116 -11.82 -5.03 -0.28
N VAL A 117 -12.61 -5.49 0.69
CA VAL A 117 -13.92 -4.92 1.01
C VAL A 117 -13.77 -3.88 2.11
N CYS A 118 -14.12 -2.63 1.81
CA CYS A 118 -14.10 -1.55 2.80
C CYS A 118 -15.19 -1.75 3.86
N THR A 119 -14.80 -1.70 5.13
CA THR A 119 -15.74 -1.81 6.27
C THR A 119 -15.68 -0.59 7.20
N ASN A 120 -15.04 0.51 6.76
CA ASN A 120 -15.01 1.76 7.52
C ASN A 120 -16.39 2.41 7.59
N ILE A 121 -16.55 3.41 8.44
CA ILE A 121 -17.83 3.96 8.89
C ILE A 121 -18.88 4.13 7.77
N SER A 122 -18.53 4.80 6.66
CA SER A 122 -19.49 5.04 5.57
C SER A 122 -19.97 3.73 4.92
N CYS A 123 -19.06 2.79 4.68
CA CYS A 123 -19.39 1.49 4.10
C CYS A 123 -20.17 0.63 5.10
N MET A 124 -19.80 0.66 6.39
CA MET A 124 -20.50 -0.05 7.46
C MET A 124 -21.96 0.43 7.56
N LEU A 125 -22.20 1.73 7.57
CA LEU A 125 -23.55 2.30 7.60
C LEU A 125 -24.38 1.95 6.35
N ASN A 126 -23.71 1.67 5.22
CA ASN A 126 -24.33 1.23 3.97
C ASN A 126 -24.32 -0.31 3.81
N GLY A 127 -24.05 -1.05 4.88
CA GLY A 127 -24.23 -2.50 4.94
C GLY A 127 -23.05 -3.33 4.45
N SER A 128 -21.81 -2.82 4.54
CA SER A 128 -20.61 -3.55 4.10
C SER A 128 -20.39 -4.87 4.83
N ASP A 129 -20.85 -5.02 6.08
CA ASP A 129 -20.76 -6.31 6.79
C ASP A 129 -21.53 -7.42 6.06
N LYS A 130 -22.71 -7.09 5.51
CA LYS A 130 -23.47 -8.04 4.67
C LYS A 130 -22.78 -8.33 3.35
N ILE A 131 -22.05 -7.35 2.81
CA ILE A 131 -21.23 -7.54 1.61
C ILE A 131 -20.07 -8.51 1.91
N VAL A 132 -19.39 -8.35 3.03
CA VAL A 132 -18.32 -9.27 3.46
C VAL A 132 -18.89 -10.70 3.60
N GLU A 133 -19.99 -10.88 4.34
CA GLU A 133 -20.63 -12.18 4.51
C GLU A 133 -21.03 -12.80 3.16
N TYR A 134 -21.55 -11.99 2.24
CA TYR A 134 -21.94 -12.45 0.91
C TYR A 134 -20.73 -12.92 0.10
N VAL A 135 -19.64 -12.15 0.08
CA VAL A 135 -18.41 -12.49 -0.65
C VAL A 135 -17.74 -13.73 -0.05
N GLU A 136 -17.65 -13.84 1.29
CA GLU A 136 -17.16 -15.03 1.97
C GLU A 136 -17.94 -16.30 1.56
N LYS A 137 -19.26 -16.20 1.56
CA LYS A 137 -20.14 -17.31 1.16
C LYS A 137 -19.98 -17.69 -0.31
N LYS A 138 -19.86 -16.69 -1.19
CA LYS A 138 -19.68 -16.92 -2.63
C LYS A 138 -18.35 -17.59 -2.94
N LEU A 139 -17.28 -17.13 -2.30
CA LEU A 139 -15.92 -17.65 -2.53
C LEU A 139 -15.61 -18.92 -1.71
N GLY A 140 -16.40 -19.22 -0.68
CA GLY A 140 -16.17 -20.36 0.22
C GLY A 140 -14.94 -20.22 1.11
N ILE A 141 -14.49 -18.99 1.37
CA ILE A 141 -13.32 -18.65 2.20
C ILE A 141 -13.70 -17.56 3.21
N LYS A 142 -12.82 -17.35 4.18
CA LYS A 142 -12.93 -16.25 5.14
C LYS A 142 -12.00 -15.08 4.75
N THR A 143 -12.29 -13.92 5.30
CA THR A 143 -11.37 -12.77 5.19
C THR A 143 -9.98 -13.14 5.73
N GLY A 144 -8.93 -12.75 5.00
CA GLY A 144 -7.53 -13.13 5.26
C GLY A 144 -7.12 -14.43 4.60
N GLU A 145 -8.01 -15.10 3.84
CA GLU A 145 -7.72 -16.34 3.15
C GLU A 145 -7.72 -16.18 1.63
N SER A 146 -7.05 -17.10 0.96
CA SER A 146 -7.07 -17.24 -0.49
C SER A 146 -7.95 -18.41 -0.90
N THR A 147 -8.58 -18.29 -2.08
CA THR A 147 -9.29 -19.43 -2.68
C THR A 147 -8.33 -20.60 -2.94
N PRO A 148 -8.82 -21.87 -2.85
CA PRO A 148 -7.95 -23.06 -3.03
C PRO A 148 -7.24 -23.13 -4.39
N ASP A 149 -7.79 -22.47 -5.39
CA ASP A 149 -7.18 -22.34 -6.73
C ASP A 149 -6.12 -21.23 -6.82
N GLY A 150 -5.86 -20.50 -5.71
CA GLY A 150 -4.93 -19.37 -5.65
C GLY A 150 -5.35 -18.16 -6.48
N ARG A 151 -6.62 -18.09 -6.90
CA ARG A 151 -7.12 -17.02 -7.76
C ARG A 151 -7.39 -15.73 -7.00
N ILE A 152 -8.12 -15.81 -5.89
CA ILE A 152 -8.58 -14.62 -5.14
C ILE A 152 -8.06 -14.68 -3.70
N PHE A 153 -7.52 -13.57 -3.23
CA PHE A 153 -7.27 -13.30 -1.82
C PHE A 153 -8.32 -12.30 -1.32
N LEU A 154 -9.09 -12.69 -0.30
CA LEU A 154 -10.16 -11.85 0.26
C LEU A 154 -9.67 -11.11 1.50
N LYS A 155 -9.80 -9.81 1.48
CA LYS A 155 -9.40 -8.92 2.57
C LYS A 155 -10.58 -8.07 3.04
N ARG A 156 -10.69 -7.91 4.35
CA ARG A 156 -11.54 -6.91 4.98
C ARG A 156 -10.70 -5.70 5.31
N GLU A 157 -10.97 -4.58 4.65
CA GLU A 157 -10.29 -3.33 4.94
C GLU A 157 -11.07 -2.53 5.99
N GLU A 158 -10.46 -2.43 7.16
CA GLU A 158 -10.99 -1.61 8.26
C GLU A 158 -10.61 -0.14 8.09
N GLU A 159 -9.55 0.14 7.34
CA GLU A 159 -9.19 1.48 6.92
C GLU A 159 -10.05 1.92 5.73
N CYS A 160 -10.29 3.23 5.62
CA CYS A 160 -11.12 3.75 4.54
C CYS A 160 -10.37 3.72 3.20
N LEU A 161 -10.94 3.07 2.18
CA LEU A 161 -10.42 3.07 0.81
C LEU A 161 -10.66 4.38 0.04
N ALA A 162 -11.16 5.42 0.73
CA ALA A 162 -11.35 6.79 0.24
C ALA A 162 -12.36 6.99 -0.91
N ALA A 163 -13.27 6.02 -1.15
CA ALA A 163 -14.38 6.15 -2.09
C ALA A 163 -15.74 6.18 -1.37
N CYS A 164 -15.85 6.97 -0.30
CA CYS A 164 -17.02 6.99 0.60
C CYS A 164 -18.33 7.43 -0.06
N THR A 165 -18.26 8.23 -1.12
CA THR A 165 -19.44 8.65 -1.90
C THR A 165 -20.07 7.49 -2.66
N GLY A 166 -19.31 6.43 -2.94
CA GLY A 166 -19.74 5.21 -3.60
C GLY A 166 -19.98 4.03 -2.67
N ALA A 167 -20.18 4.27 -1.37
CA ALA A 167 -20.39 3.22 -0.38
C ALA A 167 -21.72 2.44 -0.61
N PRO A 168 -21.76 1.11 -0.35
CA PRO A 168 -20.65 0.26 0.02
C PRO A 168 -19.74 -0.04 -1.19
N MET A 169 -18.44 -0.22 -0.94
CA MET A 169 -17.46 -0.39 -2.00
C MET A 169 -16.41 -1.46 -1.68
N MET A 170 -15.80 -2.00 -2.72
CA MET A 170 -14.61 -2.83 -2.66
C MET A 170 -13.57 -2.36 -3.68
N MET A 171 -12.33 -2.76 -3.47
CA MET A 171 -11.24 -2.57 -4.42
C MET A 171 -10.77 -3.96 -4.90
N VAL A 172 -10.60 -4.10 -6.20
CA VAL A 172 -10.05 -5.32 -6.80
C VAL A 172 -8.86 -4.91 -7.64
N ASP A 173 -7.68 -5.43 -7.31
CA ASP A 173 -6.42 -5.13 -8.01
C ASP A 173 -6.22 -3.61 -8.24
N GLU A 174 -6.47 -2.81 -7.17
CA GLU A 174 -6.39 -1.34 -7.18
C GLU A 174 -7.48 -0.61 -7.98
N VAL A 175 -8.50 -1.31 -8.50
CA VAL A 175 -9.66 -0.73 -9.18
C VAL A 175 -10.84 -0.65 -8.22
N PHE A 176 -11.44 0.53 -8.09
CA PHE A 176 -12.59 0.75 -7.22
C PHE A 176 -13.88 0.26 -7.87
N HIS A 177 -14.66 -0.49 -7.09
CA HIS A 177 -16.02 -0.93 -7.42
C HIS A 177 -16.96 -0.36 -6.36
N GLU A 178 -17.68 0.68 -6.73
CA GLU A 178 -18.58 1.44 -5.86
C GLU A 178 -20.04 0.98 -5.99
N TRP A 179 -20.91 1.40 -5.03
CA TRP A 179 -22.35 1.10 -5.03
C TRP A 179 -22.60 -0.40 -5.19
N LEU A 180 -22.00 -1.20 -4.30
CA LEU A 180 -22.06 -2.65 -4.41
C LEU A 180 -23.46 -3.19 -4.20
N THR A 181 -23.88 -4.07 -5.09
CA THR A 181 -25.00 -5.00 -4.95
C THR A 181 -24.49 -6.42 -5.17
N SER A 182 -25.27 -7.43 -4.79
CA SER A 182 -24.92 -8.84 -5.02
C SER A 182 -24.63 -9.11 -6.50
N GLU A 183 -25.46 -8.57 -7.41
CA GLU A 183 -25.30 -8.76 -8.86
C GLU A 183 -23.99 -8.13 -9.37
N LYS A 184 -23.63 -6.96 -8.86
CA LYS A 184 -22.39 -6.28 -9.23
C LYS A 184 -21.17 -7.04 -8.72
N ILE A 185 -21.23 -7.55 -7.49
CA ILE A 185 -20.19 -8.39 -6.90
C ILE A 185 -20.01 -9.65 -7.73
N ASP A 186 -21.10 -10.32 -8.06
CA ASP A 186 -21.07 -11.55 -8.86
C ASP A 186 -20.37 -11.31 -10.20
N LYS A 187 -20.78 -10.25 -10.91
CA LYS A 187 -20.17 -9.88 -12.18
C LYS A 187 -18.67 -9.66 -12.06
N VAL A 188 -18.24 -8.87 -11.07
CA VAL A 188 -16.82 -8.55 -10.90
C VAL A 188 -16.02 -9.80 -10.55
N LEU A 189 -16.47 -10.60 -9.59
CA LEU A 189 -15.73 -11.79 -9.13
C LEU A 189 -15.69 -12.91 -10.19
N ASP A 190 -16.73 -13.06 -11.00
CA ASP A 190 -16.81 -14.08 -12.05
C ASP A 190 -15.95 -13.71 -13.31
N GLU A 191 -15.63 -12.42 -13.50
CA GLU A 191 -14.73 -11.93 -14.56
C GLU A 191 -13.23 -12.13 -14.21
N LEU A 192 -12.87 -12.32 -12.94
CA LEU A 192 -11.49 -12.59 -12.51
C LEU A 192 -11.04 -13.99 -12.97
N LYS A 193 -9.88 -14.08 -13.62
CA LYS A 193 -9.36 -15.34 -14.22
C LYS A 193 -8.10 -15.84 -13.52
#